data_26ba7284b7e6d7b1bbd613be02c27987
#
_entry.id   26ba7284b7e6d7b1bbd613be02c27987
#
_cell.length_a   1.000
_cell.length_b   1.000
_cell.length_c   1.000
_cell.angle_alpha   90.00
_cell.angle_beta   90.00
_cell.angle_gamma   90.00
#
_symmetry.space_group_name_H-M   'P 1'
#
loop_
_entity.id
_entity.type
_entity.pdbx_description
1 polymer ?
#
loop_
_entity_poly.entity_id
_entity_poly.type
_entity_poly.pdbx_seq_one_letter_code
_entity_poly.pdbx_strand_id
1 'polypeptide(L)'
;MSNGVTRRGFLKTAAVGAASLAATGLLGGAFSAQAEGAAAADFEGKKKFAGIGHTRMVTEDVAYLGVSDRRIQLFENVYPIPRGVAYNSYLLLDEKTALIDTVDRSVTGQFFENLIAALNGRPLDYLVVNHMEPDHSSAISEVLVRYPEAKVVCTQAAAVILNQFFACDISGRSILVGEGDTLSTGKHTLTFVMAPMVHWPEVMMTYDDVHGILFSADAFGSFGALNGNLFADEVDFEKDWLPDARRYYCNIVGKYGPQVQAVLEKAGTVDIRMLCPTHGPVWRENLGWIIEKYSQWSSYTPEEDAVMVVYGSVYGGTESAANALAGQISRSGVANVAVYDVSKTHVSELIAEAFRCSHIVLASITYNMGIFTPMKNFLLDLEAHNLQNRCFAILENGSWSPAAGNLMKEIVGRLKGSSFVGDVVTILSSPDAGDAEALTALAQAVATSVQEGGPGEAAEEEAKVTRWVCKVCGFVYEGDTVPADYKCPVCGVGADKFEKEA
;
A
#
# COMPACT_ATOMS: atom_id res chain seq x y z
N MET A 1 3.90 42.54 -39.48
CA MET A 1 3.85 41.65 -40.66
C MET A 1 3.82 40.22 -40.12
N SER A 2 2.64 39.66 -40.12
CA SER A 2 2.34 38.33 -39.60
C SER A 2 2.50 37.28 -40.70
N ASN A 3 3.33 36.28 -40.54
CA ASN A 3 3.31 35.11 -41.41
C ASN A 3 2.70 33.93 -40.63
N GLY A 4 1.42 33.71 -40.90
CA GLY A 4 0.71 32.52 -40.47
C GLY A 4 1.08 31.33 -41.34
N VAL A 5 1.50 30.23 -40.69
CA VAL A 5 1.67 28.93 -41.35
C VAL A 5 0.34 28.19 -41.27
N THR A 6 -0.27 27.95 -42.42
CA THR A 6 -1.55 27.26 -42.56
C THR A 6 -1.41 25.74 -42.50
N ARG A 7 -2.42 25.08 -41.91
CA ARG A 7 -2.57 23.62 -41.70
C ARG A 7 -2.55 22.71 -42.94
N ARG A 8 -2.19 23.20 -44.11
CA ARG A 8 -2.16 22.45 -45.39
C ARG A 8 -0.78 21.90 -45.82
N GLY A 9 0.31 22.16 -45.05
CA GLY A 9 1.67 21.72 -45.35
C GLY A 9 2.06 20.36 -44.77
N PHE A 10 1.26 19.76 -43.89
CA PHE A 10 1.66 18.54 -43.12
C PHE A 10 1.14 17.20 -43.69
N LEU A 11 0.45 17.23 -44.81
CA LEU A 11 -0.16 16.05 -45.44
C LEU A 11 0.43 15.65 -46.79
N LYS A 12 1.65 16.04 -47.12
CA LYS A 12 2.29 15.68 -48.43
C LYS A 12 3.61 14.90 -48.32
N THR A 13 4.00 14.38 -47.15
CA THR A 13 5.24 13.58 -47.01
C THR A 13 5.03 12.17 -46.47
N ALA A 14 3.82 11.65 -46.49
CA ALA A 14 3.49 10.30 -46.04
C ALA A 14 2.90 9.41 -47.15
N ALA A 15 3.28 9.61 -48.39
CA ALA A 15 2.78 8.84 -49.52
C ALA A 15 3.87 8.50 -50.56
N VAL A 16 5.03 8.00 -50.08
CA VAL A 16 5.99 7.28 -50.91
C VAL A 16 6.63 6.19 -50.04
N GLY A 17 6.07 5.00 -50.07
CA GLY A 17 6.59 3.86 -49.28
C GLY A 17 5.68 2.62 -49.26
N ALA A 18 4.67 2.58 -50.13
CA ALA A 18 3.78 1.41 -50.21
C ALA A 18 3.57 0.99 -51.68
N ALA A 19 4.65 0.63 -52.35
CA ALA A 19 4.53 -0.03 -53.66
C ALA A 19 5.85 -0.77 -53.97
N SER A 20 6.03 -1.95 -53.37
CA SER A 20 6.79 -3.08 -53.95
C SER A 20 6.93 -4.21 -52.93
N LEU A 21 5.92 -5.08 -52.84
CA LEU A 21 6.04 -6.44 -52.30
C LEU A 21 4.76 -7.23 -52.67
N ALA A 22 4.56 -7.29 -53.99
CA ALA A 22 3.64 -8.26 -54.57
C ALA A 22 4.39 -9.00 -55.68
N ALA A 23 5.18 -9.98 -55.30
CA ALA A 23 5.61 -11.12 -56.10
C ALA A 23 6.68 -11.89 -55.33
N THR A 24 6.27 -12.91 -54.60
CA THR A 24 6.91 -14.24 -54.58
C THR A 24 6.11 -15.07 -53.58
N GLY A 25 5.07 -15.69 -54.08
CA GLY A 25 4.53 -16.91 -53.47
C GLY A 25 5.56 -18.00 -53.72
N LEU A 26 6.02 -18.57 -52.64
CA LEU A 26 6.70 -19.84 -52.44
C LEU A 26 7.67 -19.69 -51.27
N LEU A 27 7.22 -20.07 -50.08
CA LEU A 27 7.97 -20.56 -48.94
C LEU A 27 7.00 -20.70 -47.75
N GLY A 28 5.88 -21.37 -47.97
CA GLY A 28 5.10 -21.98 -46.92
C GLY A 28 5.68 -23.38 -46.65
N GLY A 29 6.42 -23.54 -45.58
CA GLY A 29 6.89 -24.84 -45.15
C GLY A 29 8.33 -24.84 -44.66
N ALA A 30 8.66 -24.17 -43.60
CA ALA A 30 9.89 -24.39 -42.80
C ALA A 30 9.99 -23.48 -41.55
N PHE A 31 8.87 -23.18 -40.88
CA PHE A 31 8.92 -22.41 -39.59
C PHE A 31 8.32 -23.18 -38.39
N SER A 32 8.06 -24.49 -38.54
CA SER A 32 7.50 -25.27 -37.42
C SER A 32 8.45 -26.31 -36.81
N ALA A 33 9.73 -26.33 -37.19
CA ALA A 33 10.66 -27.34 -36.68
C ALA A 33 11.98 -26.80 -36.09
N GLN A 34 12.06 -25.50 -35.80
CA GLN A 34 13.29 -24.89 -35.19
C GLN A 34 13.05 -24.13 -33.89
N ALA A 35 11.84 -24.16 -33.33
CA ALA A 35 11.55 -23.51 -32.07
C ALA A 35 11.85 -24.39 -30.83
N GLU A 36 11.97 -25.70 -30.99
CA GLU A 36 12.25 -26.59 -29.85
C GLU A 36 13.74 -26.76 -29.51
N GLY A 37 14.64 -26.25 -30.34
CA GLY A 37 16.09 -26.39 -30.10
C GLY A 37 16.81 -25.11 -29.68
N ALA A 38 16.20 -23.93 -29.83
CA ALA A 38 16.90 -22.65 -29.61
C ALA A 38 16.80 -22.12 -28.16
N ALA A 39 15.83 -22.56 -27.38
CA ALA A 39 15.64 -22.06 -26.01
C ALA A 39 16.67 -22.63 -25.01
N ALA A 40 17.25 -23.79 -25.26
CA ALA A 40 18.22 -24.43 -24.35
C ALA A 40 19.69 -24.04 -24.63
N ALA A 41 20.02 -23.63 -25.85
CA ALA A 41 21.41 -23.41 -26.26
C ALA A 41 21.97 -22.03 -25.91
N ASP A 42 21.13 -21.00 -25.72
CA ASP A 42 21.58 -19.63 -25.46
C ASP A 42 21.90 -19.32 -23.97
N PHE A 43 21.51 -20.20 -23.05
CA PHE A 43 21.74 -20.02 -21.62
C PHE A 43 23.09 -20.53 -21.12
N GLU A 44 23.79 -21.42 -21.85
CA GLU A 44 25.13 -21.88 -21.45
C GLU A 44 26.22 -20.79 -21.48
N GLY A 45 26.05 -19.76 -22.30
CA GLY A 45 26.99 -18.62 -22.37
C GLY A 45 26.94 -17.68 -21.16
N LYS A 46 25.88 -17.69 -20.38
CA LYS A 46 25.68 -16.77 -19.23
C LYS A 46 26.11 -17.36 -17.87
N LYS A 47 26.64 -18.57 -17.82
CA LYS A 47 27.24 -19.15 -16.59
C LYS A 47 28.35 -18.29 -15.95
N LYS A 48 28.83 -17.23 -16.63
CA LYS A 48 29.81 -16.29 -16.07
C LYS A 48 29.25 -15.39 -14.96
N PHE A 49 27.93 -15.24 -14.82
CA PHE A 49 27.27 -14.44 -13.79
C PHE A 49 26.80 -15.24 -12.59
N ALA A 50 26.81 -16.58 -12.65
CA ALA A 50 26.40 -17.45 -11.54
C ALA A 50 27.24 -17.32 -10.25
N GLY A 51 28.31 -16.52 -10.26
CA GLY A 51 29.16 -16.24 -9.09
C GLY A 51 29.08 -14.80 -8.56
N ILE A 52 28.27 -13.92 -9.20
CA ILE A 52 28.07 -12.52 -8.79
C ILE A 52 26.57 -12.31 -8.50
N GLY A 53 25.91 -13.34 -7.96
CA GLY A 53 24.48 -13.27 -7.69
C GLY A 53 24.13 -12.16 -6.70
N HIS A 54 23.16 -11.34 -7.02
CA HIS A 54 22.53 -10.39 -6.11
C HIS A 54 21.60 -11.10 -5.10
N THR A 55 21.49 -12.43 -5.20
CA THR A 55 20.67 -13.26 -4.33
C THR A 55 21.32 -13.40 -2.96
N ARG A 56 20.57 -13.08 -1.91
CA ARG A 56 20.92 -13.41 -0.52
C ARG A 56 20.06 -14.57 -0.05
N MET A 57 20.59 -15.39 0.83
CA MET A 57 19.81 -16.41 1.50
C MET A 57 19.08 -15.79 2.70
N VAL A 58 17.77 -16.05 2.80
CA VAL A 58 16.95 -15.74 3.98
C VAL A 58 17.20 -16.80 5.05
N THR A 59 17.17 -18.07 4.62
CA THR A 59 17.57 -19.26 5.39
C THR A 59 18.53 -20.12 4.55
N GLU A 60 18.86 -21.32 4.99
CA GLU A 60 19.71 -22.25 4.24
C GLU A 60 19.09 -22.71 2.91
N ASP A 61 17.75 -22.65 2.78
CA ASP A 61 16.98 -23.17 1.65
C ASP A 61 15.91 -22.16 1.10
N VAL A 62 15.87 -20.93 1.64
CA VAL A 62 15.05 -19.85 1.09
C VAL A 62 15.95 -18.73 0.57
N ALA A 63 15.92 -18.52 -0.74
CA ALA A 63 16.66 -17.45 -1.42
C ALA A 63 15.77 -16.21 -1.63
N TYR A 64 16.33 -15.02 -1.38
CA TYR A 64 15.74 -13.74 -1.75
C TYR A 64 16.08 -13.42 -3.22
N LEU A 65 15.06 -13.20 -4.04
CA LEU A 65 15.19 -12.90 -5.47
C LEU A 65 14.85 -11.45 -5.82
N GLY A 66 14.42 -10.68 -4.84
CA GLY A 66 13.89 -9.35 -5.05
C GLY A 66 14.88 -8.38 -5.68
N VAL A 67 14.33 -7.29 -6.21
CA VAL A 67 15.07 -6.23 -6.89
C VAL A 67 14.64 -4.86 -6.37
N SER A 68 15.62 -4.00 -6.14
CA SER A 68 15.37 -2.61 -5.75
C SER A 68 15.33 -1.69 -6.98
N ASP A 69 14.21 -0.98 -7.20
CA ASP A 69 14.11 0.05 -8.22
C ASP A 69 14.29 1.45 -7.61
N ARG A 70 15.36 2.13 -8.01
CA ARG A 70 15.68 3.51 -7.62
C ARG A 70 15.40 4.52 -8.73
N ARG A 71 14.86 4.07 -9.88
CA ARG A 71 14.54 4.91 -11.03
C ARG A 71 13.10 5.38 -11.01
N ILE A 72 12.22 4.60 -10.39
CA ILE A 72 10.81 4.93 -10.22
C ILE A 72 10.66 6.17 -9.32
N GLN A 73 9.80 7.10 -9.74
CA GLN A 73 9.54 8.33 -8.99
C GLN A 73 8.22 8.30 -8.23
N LEU A 74 7.23 7.59 -8.79
CA LEU A 74 5.90 7.45 -8.22
C LEU A 74 5.53 5.97 -8.13
N PHE A 75 5.27 5.47 -6.93
CA PHE A 75 4.65 4.17 -6.70
C PHE A 75 3.17 4.27 -7.05
N GLU A 76 2.60 3.26 -7.73
CA GLU A 76 1.22 3.26 -8.26
C GLU A 76 0.85 4.52 -9.08
N ASN A 77 1.84 5.24 -9.60
CA ASN A 77 1.67 6.54 -10.26
C ASN A 77 1.01 7.63 -9.38
N VAL A 78 1.03 7.45 -8.07
CA VAL A 78 0.42 8.34 -7.06
C VAL A 78 1.45 8.81 -6.04
N TYR A 79 2.18 7.90 -5.40
CA TYR A 79 3.00 8.19 -4.22
C TYR A 79 4.45 8.49 -4.59
N PRO A 80 4.97 9.72 -4.35
CA PRO A 80 6.38 10.01 -4.54
C PRO A 80 7.25 9.13 -3.66
N ILE A 81 8.22 8.44 -4.26
CA ILE A 81 9.15 7.56 -3.53
C ILE A 81 10.60 7.93 -3.85
N PRO A 82 11.12 9.02 -3.27
CA PRO A 82 12.47 9.51 -3.55
C PRO A 82 13.58 8.51 -3.18
N ARG A 83 13.28 7.55 -2.30
CA ARG A 83 14.18 6.46 -1.92
C ARG A 83 14.00 5.19 -2.77
N GLY A 84 13.13 5.23 -3.80
CA GLY A 84 12.76 4.06 -4.59
C GLY A 84 11.90 3.05 -3.83
N VAL A 85 11.88 1.81 -4.29
CA VAL A 85 11.14 0.70 -3.69
C VAL A 85 11.88 -0.62 -3.93
N ALA A 86 11.74 -1.58 -3.02
CA ALA A 86 12.13 -2.97 -3.22
C ALA A 86 10.90 -3.79 -3.61
N TYR A 87 11.02 -4.58 -4.68
CA TYR A 87 10.05 -5.61 -5.06
C TYR A 87 10.64 -6.95 -4.66
N ASN A 88 10.10 -7.54 -3.60
CA ASN A 88 10.62 -8.77 -3.02
C ASN A 88 9.93 -10.00 -3.61
N SER A 89 10.70 -11.01 -3.88
CA SER A 89 10.27 -12.35 -4.29
C SER A 89 11.20 -13.36 -3.64
N TYR A 90 10.71 -14.57 -3.40
CA TYR A 90 11.46 -15.57 -2.67
C TYR A 90 11.40 -16.92 -3.38
N LEU A 91 12.45 -17.72 -3.26
CA LEU A 91 12.50 -19.05 -3.81
C LEU A 91 12.83 -20.07 -2.71
N LEU A 92 11.91 -20.96 -2.46
CA LEU A 92 12.14 -22.13 -1.61
C LEU A 92 12.82 -23.25 -2.45
N LEU A 93 13.94 -23.73 -1.93
CA LEU A 93 14.83 -24.73 -2.57
C LEU A 93 14.76 -26.06 -1.81
N ASP A 94 13.60 -26.72 -1.86
CA ASP A 94 13.37 -28.01 -1.24
C ASP A 94 13.42 -29.17 -2.29
N GLU A 95 12.90 -30.36 -2.02
CA GLU A 95 12.76 -31.46 -3.01
C GLU A 95 12.06 -30.93 -4.26
N LYS A 96 10.97 -30.17 -4.08
CA LYS A 96 10.35 -29.34 -5.10
C LYS A 96 10.62 -27.88 -4.81
N THR A 97 10.77 -27.10 -5.87
CA THR A 97 11.02 -25.67 -5.75
C THR A 97 9.72 -24.87 -5.79
N ALA A 98 9.61 -23.85 -4.96
CA ALA A 98 8.46 -22.94 -4.96
C ALA A 98 8.91 -21.47 -5.03
N LEU A 99 8.53 -20.78 -6.09
CA LEU A 99 8.68 -19.34 -6.22
C LEU A 99 7.49 -18.66 -5.56
N ILE A 100 7.74 -17.72 -4.65
CA ILE A 100 6.72 -16.96 -3.94
C ILE A 100 6.69 -15.54 -4.51
N ASP A 101 5.57 -15.19 -5.14
CA ASP A 101 5.33 -13.95 -5.88
C ASP A 101 6.39 -13.65 -6.95
N THR A 102 6.19 -12.60 -7.71
CA THR A 102 7.15 -12.11 -8.70
C THR A 102 7.50 -10.65 -8.42
N VAL A 103 7.77 -9.85 -9.45
CA VAL A 103 8.19 -8.45 -9.32
C VAL A 103 7.52 -7.58 -10.36
N ASP A 104 7.67 -6.25 -10.22
CA ASP A 104 7.24 -5.28 -11.19
C ASP A 104 7.95 -5.46 -12.55
N ARG A 105 7.25 -5.08 -13.61
CA ARG A 105 7.74 -5.19 -14.98
C ARG A 105 9.05 -4.44 -15.21
N SER A 106 9.28 -3.34 -14.52
CA SER A 106 10.48 -2.50 -14.68
C SER A 106 11.78 -3.22 -14.29
N VAL A 107 11.70 -4.24 -13.44
CA VAL A 107 12.85 -4.95 -12.86
C VAL A 107 12.93 -6.44 -13.23
N THR A 108 12.04 -6.92 -14.11
CA THR A 108 11.97 -8.33 -14.54
C THR A 108 13.30 -8.90 -15.03
N GLY A 109 14.12 -8.11 -15.73
CA GLY A 109 15.42 -8.58 -16.22
C GLY A 109 16.33 -9.07 -15.10
N GLN A 110 16.51 -8.28 -14.05
CA GLN A 110 17.33 -8.65 -12.89
C GLN A 110 16.70 -9.77 -12.06
N PHE A 111 15.39 -9.76 -11.93
CA PHE A 111 14.65 -10.85 -11.27
C PHE A 111 14.93 -12.20 -11.92
N PHE A 112 14.87 -12.30 -13.27
CA PHE A 112 15.15 -13.55 -13.96
C PHE A 112 16.63 -13.96 -13.83
N GLU A 113 17.56 -13.01 -13.82
CA GLU A 113 18.97 -13.33 -13.53
C GLU A 113 19.12 -13.96 -12.13
N ASN A 114 18.44 -13.40 -11.12
CA ASN A 114 18.42 -13.94 -9.77
C ASN A 114 17.77 -15.32 -9.71
N LEU A 115 16.59 -15.50 -10.33
CA LEU A 115 15.85 -16.78 -10.35
C LEU A 115 16.66 -17.89 -11.01
N ILE A 116 17.26 -17.62 -12.17
CA ILE A 116 18.10 -18.60 -12.89
C ILE A 116 19.32 -18.98 -12.05
N ALA A 117 19.98 -18.01 -11.42
CA ALA A 117 21.12 -18.25 -10.57
C ALA A 117 20.74 -19.10 -9.34
N ALA A 118 19.65 -18.79 -8.67
CA ALA A 118 19.19 -19.51 -7.48
C ALA A 118 18.72 -20.95 -7.82
N LEU A 119 17.97 -21.14 -8.91
CA LEU A 119 17.57 -22.47 -9.37
C LEU A 119 18.77 -23.33 -9.75
N ASN A 120 19.85 -22.75 -10.26
CA ASN A 120 21.08 -23.45 -10.65
C ASN A 120 20.84 -24.72 -11.50
N GLY A 121 19.92 -24.61 -12.47
CA GLY A 121 19.54 -25.72 -13.37
C GLY A 121 18.44 -26.67 -12.83
N ARG A 122 17.94 -26.45 -11.63
CA ARG A 122 16.75 -27.16 -11.12
C ARG A 122 15.48 -26.70 -11.86
N PRO A 123 14.45 -27.56 -11.98
CA PRO A 123 13.13 -27.14 -12.45
C PRO A 123 12.49 -26.16 -11.47
N LEU A 124 11.53 -25.39 -11.93
CA LEU A 124 10.57 -24.68 -11.09
C LEU A 124 9.29 -25.51 -11.03
N ASP A 125 8.90 -25.98 -9.84
CA ASP A 125 7.73 -26.84 -9.65
C ASP A 125 6.47 -26.04 -9.39
N TYR A 126 6.59 -24.97 -8.56
CA TYR A 126 5.45 -24.15 -8.12
C TYR A 126 5.75 -22.66 -8.26
N LEU A 127 4.73 -21.91 -8.65
CA LEU A 127 4.64 -20.46 -8.50
C LEU A 127 3.46 -20.17 -7.58
N VAL A 128 3.74 -19.73 -6.36
CA VAL A 128 2.74 -19.31 -5.39
C VAL A 128 2.48 -17.82 -5.59
N VAL A 129 1.23 -17.45 -5.76
CA VAL A 129 0.78 -16.06 -5.98
C VAL A 129 -0.04 -15.63 -4.77
N ASN A 130 0.60 -14.89 -3.87
CA ASN A 130 -0.07 -14.33 -2.70
C ASN A 130 -0.92 -13.12 -3.05
N HIS A 131 -0.45 -12.30 -4.02
CA HIS A 131 -1.10 -11.06 -4.40
C HIS A 131 -1.00 -10.80 -5.92
N MET A 132 -2.06 -10.24 -6.49
CA MET A 132 -2.20 -10.07 -7.94
C MET A 132 -1.91 -8.66 -8.44
N GLU A 133 -1.55 -7.72 -7.56
CA GLU A 133 -1.15 -6.41 -8.00
C GLU A 133 0.04 -6.48 -8.97
N PRO A 134 0.05 -5.68 -10.06
CA PRO A 134 1.05 -5.82 -11.12
C PRO A 134 2.51 -5.71 -10.70
N ASP A 135 2.79 -5.01 -9.61
CA ASP A 135 4.15 -4.88 -9.07
C ASP A 135 4.70 -6.17 -8.41
N HIS A 136 3.81 -7.16 -8.15
CA HIS A 136 4.16 -8.53 -7.69
C HIS A 136 3.84 -9.59 -8.72
N SER A 137 3.05 -9.27 -9.74
CA SER A 137 2.50 -10.26 -10.66
C SER A 137 2.90 -10.09 -12.11
N SER A 138 3.52 -8.97 -12.48
CA SER A 138 3.85 -8.68 -13.90
C SER A 138 4.75 -9.70 -14.55
N ALA A 139 5.60 -10.40 -13.81
CA ALA A 139 6.50 -11.41 -14.38
C ALA A 139 5.87 -12.80 -14.50
N ILE A 140 4.65 -13.04 -13.97
CA ILE A 140 4.00 -14.36 -13.95
C ILE A 140 3.95 -14.99 -15.35
N SER A 141 3.47 -14.27 -16.36
CA SER A 141 3.35 -14.82 -17.72
C SER A 141 4.70 -15.26 -18.28
N GLU A 142 5.76 -14.49 -18.04
CA GLU A 142 7.11 -14.84 -18.50
C GLU A 142 7.68 -16.02 -17.71
N VAL A 143 7.44 -16.12 -16.40
CA VAL A 143 7.79 -17.30 -15.59
C VAL A 143 7.15 -18.53 -16.18
N LEU A 144 5.86 -18.47 -16.51
CA LEU A 144 5.10 -19.60 -17.03
C LEU A 144 5.51 -20.01 -18.46
N VAL A 145 6.06 -19.09 -19.25
CA VAL A 145 6.66 -19.40 -20.56
C VAL A 145 8.02 -20.07 -20.40
N ARG A 146 8.85 -19.59 -19.47
CA ARG A 146 10.19 -20.13 -19.22
C ARG A 146 10.18 -21.47 -18.49
N TYR A 147 9.17 -21.68 -17.64
CA TYR A 147 8.98 -22.89 -16.84
C TYR A 147 7.59 -23.47 -17.08
N PRO A 148 7.37 -24.13 -18.26
CA PRO A 148 6.05 -24.56 -18.67
C PRO A 148 5.43 -25.64 -17.76
N GLU A 149 6.25 -26.40 -17.04
CA GLU A 149 5.81 -27.45 -16.10
C GLU A 149 5.43 -26.87 -14.71
N ALA A 150 5.75 -25.61 -14.42
CA ALA A 150 5.42 -25.00 -13.14
C ALA A 150 3.90 -24.88 -12.94
N LYS A 151 3.43 -25.27 -11.76
CA LYS A 151 2.03 -25.13 -11.36
C LYS A 151 1.82 -23.82 -10.62
N VAL A 152 0.75 -23.12 -10.94
CA VAL A 152 0.35 -21.87 -10.25
C VAL A 152 -0.50 -22.22 -9.05
N VAL A 153 -0.06 -21.82 -7.86
CA VAL A 153 -0.79 -21.99 -6.60
C VAL A 153 -1.35 -20.63 -6.19
N CYS A 154 -2.66 -20.51 -6.18
CA CYS A 154 -3.32 -19.21 -5.92
C CYS A 154 -4.76 -19.41 -5.46
N THR A 155 -5.38 -18.32 -4.96
CA THR A 155 -6.82 -18.32 -4.68
C THR A 155 -7.64 -18.34 -5.97
N GLN A 156 -8.91 -18.76 -5.88
CA GLN A 156 -9.85 -18.66 -7.02
C GLN A 156 -9.99 -17.21 -7.52
N ALA A 157 -10.01 -16.24 -6.61
CA ALA A 157 -10.12 -14.83 -6.97
C ALA A 157 -8.85 -14.34 -7.68
N ALA A 158 -7.66 -14.74 -7.22
CA ALA A 158 -6.39 -14.42 -7.88
C ALA A 158 -6.34 -15.01 -9.32
N ALA A 159 -6.82 -16.22 -9.53
CA ALA A 159 -6.89 -16.83 -10.86
C ALA A 159 -7.77 -16.01 -11.82
N VAL A 160 -8.88 -15.44 -11.34
CA VAL A 160 -9.74 -14.55 -12.13
C VAL A 160 -9.01 -13.26 -12.50
N ILE A 161 -8.37 -12.61 -11.53
CA ILE A 161 -7.64 -11.35 -11.72
C ILE A 161 -6.43 -11.56 -12.64
N LEU A 162 -5.73 -12.68 -12.52
CA LEU A 162 -4.62 -13.05 -13.39
C LEU A 162 -5.05 -13.05 -14.87
N ASN A 163 -6.20 -13.64 -15.18
CA ASN A 163 -6.74 -13.61 -16.53
C ASN A 163 -7.13 -12.21 -17.02
N GLN A 164 -7.57 -11.33 -16.11
CA GLN A 164 -7.91 -9.94 -16.46
C GLN A 164 -6.67 -9.15 -16.85
N PHE A 165 -5.56 -9.32 -16.13
CA PHE A 165 -4.31 -8.58 -16.39
C PHE A 165 -3.50 -9.16 -17.56
N PHE A 166 -3.38 -10.50 -17.65
CA PHE A 166 -2.34 -11.11 -18.47
C PHE A 166 -2.88 -12.02 -19.58
N ALA A 167 -4.19 -12.25 -19.66
CA ALA A 167 -4.80 -13.18 -20.62
C ALA A 167 -4.05 -14.53 -20.68
N CYS A 168 -3.59 -15.03 -19.53
CA CYS A 168 -2.79 -16.24 -19.40
C CYS A 168 -3.66 -17.38 -18.91
N ASP A 169 -3.84 -18.41 -19.75
CA ASP A 169 -4.61 -19.60 -19.38
C ASP A 169 -3.79 -20.48 -18.43
N ILE A 170 -4.24 -20.58 -17.19
CA ILE A 170 -3.66 -21.43 -16.14
C ILE A 170 -4.55 -22.64 -15.80
N SER A 171 -5.67 -22.86 -16.51
CA SER A 171 -6.68 -23.88 -16.16
C SER A 171 -6.10 -25.30 -16.11
N GLY A 172 -5.10 -25.60 -16.95
CA GLY A 172 -4.43 -26.90 -16.96
C GLY A 172 -3.32 -27.10 -15.93
N ARG A 173 -2.93 -26.05 -15.20
CA ARG A 173 -1.77 -26.08 -14.28
C ARG A 173 -1.96 -25.26 -13.01
N SER A 174 -3.19 -24.88 -12.65
CA SER A 174 -3.49 -24.22 -11.39
C SER A 174 -3.77 -25.22 -10.28
N ILE A 175 -3.33 -24.89 -9.07
CA ILE A 175 -3.74 -25.48 -7.80
C ILE A 175 -4.46 -24.37 -7.04
N LEU A 176 -5.77 -24.48 -6.97
CA LEU A 176 -6.58 -23.50 -6.23
C LEU A 176 -6.59 -23.88 -4.76
N VAL A 177 -6.34 -22.88 -3.91
CA VAL A 177 -6.23 -23.05 -2.47
C VAL A 177 -7.14 -22.08 -1.72
N GLY A 178 -7.50 -22.46 -0.50
CA GLY A 178 -8.31 -21.69 0.44
C GLY A 178 -7.69 -21.67 1.84
N GLU A 179 -8.44 -21.16 2.83
CA GLU A 179 -8.00 -21.05 4.22
C GLU A 179 -7.56 -22.38 4.80
N GLY A 180 -6.30 -22.48 5.26
CA GLY A 180 -5.73 -23.64 5.91
C GLY A 180 -5.33 -24.77 4.96
N ASP A 181 -5.51 -24.63 3.64
CA ASP A 181 -4.99 -25.61 2.69
C ASP A 181 -3.46 -25.64 2.75
N THR A 182 -2.88 -26.80 2.41
CA THR A 182 -1.43 -27.02 2.50
C THR A 182 -0.83 -27.54 1.20
N LEU A 183 0.44 -27.24 0.97
CA LEU A 183 1.25 -27.74 -0.12
C LEU A 183 2.59 -28.25 0.43
N SER A 184 2.87 -29.55 0.27
CA SER A 184 4.19 -30.08 0.61
C SER A 184 5.16 -29.93 -0.57
N THR A 185 6.36 -29.44 -0.26
CA THR A 185 7.47 -29.37 -1.22
C THR A 185 8.55 -30.42 -0.96
N GLY A 186 8.37 -31.23 0.08
CA GLY A 186 9.29 -32.26 0.56
C GLY A 186 9.46 -32.17 2.06
N LYS A 187 10.53 -31.52 2.49
CA LYS A 187 10.79 -31.20 3.91
C LYS A 187 9.81 -30.14 4.43
N HIS A 188 9.46 -29.16 3.61
CA HIS A 188 8.59 -28.05 3.96
C HIS A 188 7.12 -28.30 3.66
N THR A 189 6.25 -27.72 4.49
CA THR A 189 4.82 -27.64 4.25
C THR A 189 4.40 -26.17 4.26
N LEU A 190 3.89 -25.71 3.13
CA LEU A 190 3.35 -24.37 2.98
C LEU A 190 1.87 -24.39 3.33
N THR A 191 1.46 -23.58 4.30
CA THR A 191 0.04 -23.40 4.69
C THR A 191 -0.44 -22.05 4.20
N PHE A 192 -1.62 -21.99 3.60
CA PHE A 192 -2.19 -20.77 3.02
C PHE A 192 -3.18 -20.14 4.00
N VAL A 193 -2.98 -18.86 4.29
CA VAL A 193 -3.79 -18.05 5.20
C VAL A 193 -4.46 -16.95 4.39
N MET A 194 -5.79 -16.95 4.34
CA MET A 194 -6.50 -15.92 3.57
C MET A 194 -6.48 -14.58 4.30
N ALA A 195 -6.09 -13.54 3.58
CA ALA A 195 -5.99 -12.17 4.05
C ALA A 195 -6.79 -11.18 3.17
N PRO A 196 -8.10 -11.43 2.95
CA PRO A 196 -8.89 -10.61 2.02
C PRO A 196 -8.90 -9.15 2.46
N MET A 197 -8.75 -8.24 1.49
CA MET A 197 -8.66 -6.79 1.68
C MET A 197 -7.40 -6.32 2.46
N VAL A 198 -6.36 -7.14 2.53
CA VAL A 198 -5.05 -6.71 3.02
C VAL A 198 -4.03 -6.76 1.85
N HIS A 199 -4.14 -5.91 0.77
CA HIS A 199 -5.18 -4.85 0.69
C HIS A 199 -6.19 -5.10 -0.45
N TRP A 200 -6.08 -6.15 -1.25
CA TRP A 200 -7.03 -6.57 -2.27
C TRP A 200 -7.82 -7.82 -1.83
N PRO A 201 -8.96 -8.13 -2.51
CA PRO A 201 -9.86 -9.19 -2.04
C PRO A 201 -9.30 -10.62 -2.18
N GLU A 202 -8.33 -10.82 -3.08
CA GLU A 202 -7.76 -12.13 -3.39
C GLU A 202 -6.53 -12.48 -2.57
N VAL A 203 -6.03 -11.54 -1.75
CA VAL A 203 -4.76 -11.70 -1.02
C VAL A 203 -4.80 -12.91 -0.10
N MET A 204 -3.75 -13.69 -0.17
CA MET A 204 -3.39 -14.71 0.80
C MET A 204 -1.96 -14.49 1.29
N MET A 205 -1.63 -15.10 2.41
CA MET A 205 -0.27 -15.20 2.93
C MET A 205 0.13 -16.67 2.92
N THR A 206 1.42 -16.94 2.79
CA THR A 206 1.95 -18.31 2.80
C THR A 206 2.84 -18.49 4.01
N TYR A 207 2.52 -19.47 4.86
CA TYR A 207 3.31 -19.82 6.03
C TYR A 207 4.12 -21.09 5.78
N ASP A 208 5.44 -21.03 6.03
CA ASP A 208 6.35 -22.17 6.02
C ASP A 208 6.59 -22.68 7.46
N ASP A 209 6.28 -23.94 7.69
CA ASP A 209 6.32 -24.57 9.02
C ASP A 209 7.73 -24.88 9.53
N VAL A 210 8.71 -25.06 8.63
CA VAL A 210 10.10 -25.45 9.00
C VAL A 210 10.84 -24.27 9.64
N HIS A 211 10.82 -23.14 8.99
CA HIS A 211 11.53 -21.95 9.49
C HIS A 211 10.61 -20.96 10.21
N GLY A 212 9.29 -21.19 10.23
CA GLY A 212 8.33 -20.24 10.77
C GLY A 212 8.28 -18.94 9.98
N ILE A 213 8.39 -19.03 8.64
CA ILE A 213 8.35 -17.86 7.77
C ILE A 213 6.91 -17.56 7.37
N LEU A 214 6.47 -16.32 7.55
CA LEU A 214 5.27 -15.80 6.93
C LEU A 214 5.65 -14.94 5.72
N PHE A 215 5.35 -15.40 4.51
CA PHE A 215 5.37 -14.59 3.30
C PHE A 215 4.08 -13.78 3.27
N SER A 216 4.17 -12.52 3.66
CA SER A 216 3.03 -11.74 4.13
C SER A 216 2.38 -10.86 3.06
N ALA A 217 2.70 -11.06 1.78
CA ALA A 217 2.34 -10.13 0.72
C ALA A 217 2.74 -8.69 1.13
N ASP A 218 1.86 -7.71 0.96
CA ASP A 218 2.14 -6.30 1.29
C ASP A 218 2.14 -5.98 2.77
N ALA A 219 1.58 -6.85 3.60
CA ALA A 219 1.63 -6.63 5.03
C ALA A 219 3.08 -6.60 5.53
N PHE A 220 3.36 -5.66 6.41
CA PHE A 220 4.70 -5.36 6.96
C PHE A 220 5.69 -4.77 5.94
N GLY A 221 5.20 -4.37 4.76
CA GLY A 221 5.97 -3.70 3.73
C GLY A 221 6.35 -2.26 4.06
N SER A 222 7.26 -1.70 3.26
CA SER A 222 7.72 -0.32 3.37
C SER A 222 8.12 0.24 2.01
N PHE A 223 7.88 1.51 1.77
CA PHE A 223 8.60 2.23 0.71
C PHE A 223 10.10 2.23 0.99
N GLY A 224 10.88 2.42 -0.04
CA GLY A 224 12.35 2.45 0.04
C GLY A 224 13.02 1.25 -0.62
N ALA A 225 14.08 1.52 -1.37
CA ALA A 225 14.95 0.52 -1.97
C ALA A 225 15.97 0.00 -0.93
N LEU A 226 16.20 -1.29 -0.91
CA LEU A 226 17.22 -1.89 -0.02
C LEU A 226 18.63 -1.42 -0.41
N ASN A 227 19.45 -1.10 0.58
CA ASN A 227 20.82 -0.59 0.41
C ASN A 227 21.91 -1.64 0.67
N GLY A 228 21.66 -2.89 0.27
CA GLY A 228 22.57 -4.02 0.52
C GLY A 228 22.24 -4.81 1.79
N ASN A 229 21.65 -4.20 2.80
CA ASN A 229 21.08 -4.87 3.96
C ASN A 229 19.71 -5.46 3.57
N LEU A 230 19.48 -6.74 3.89
CA LEU A 230 18.22 -7.42 3.63
C LEU A 230 17.31 -7.41 4.85
N PHE A 231 17.89 -7.54 6.04
CA PHE A 231 17.13 -7.72 7.27
C PHE A 231 16.96 -6.41 8.04
N ALA A 232 15.83 -6.28 8.72
CA ALA A 232 15.47 -5.10 9.51
C ALA A 232 16.44 -4.88 10.69
N ASP A 233 17.00 -5.96 11.26
CA ASP A 233 18.00 -5.90 12.33
C ASP A 233 19.40 -5.47 11.87
N GLU A 234 19.65 -5.41 10.57
CA GLU A 234 20.91 -4.92 10.00
C GLU A 234 20.94 -3.39 9.82
N VAL A 235 19.87 -2.68 10.14
CA VAL A 235 19.71 -1.23 9.98
C VAL A 235 19.05 -0.60 11.21
N ASP A 236 19.17 0.72 11.36
CA ASP A 236 18.38 1.47 12.33
C ASP A 236 16.97 1.69 11.73
N PHE A 237 16.09 0.68 11.92
CA PHE A 237 14.78 0.68 11.27
C PHE A 237 13.90 1.84 11.76
N GLU A 238 13.92 2.14 13.04
CA GLU A 238 13.09 3.21 13.62
C GLU A 238 13.42 4.57 13.02
N LYS A 239 14.72 4.85 12.86
CA LYS A 239 15.18 6.12 12.29
C LYS A 239 15.04 6.17 10.77
N ASP A 240 15.46 5.09 10.07
CA ASP A 240 15.70 5.14 8.62
C ASP A 240 14.53 4.58 7.80
N TRP A 241 13.64 3.76 8.41
CA TRP A 241 12.58 3.04 7.70
C TRP A 241 11.17 3.29 8.26
N LEU A 242 11.00 3.49 9.57
CA LEU A 242 9.67 3.62 10.18
C LEU A 242 8.80 4.71 9.53
N PRO A 243 9.31 5.91 9.15
CA PRO A 243 8.50 6.90 8.46
C PRO A 243 7.95 6.40 7.12
N ASP A 244 8.77 5.68 6.33
CA ASP A 244 8.36 5.12 5.05
C ASP A 244 7.45 3.87 5.23
N ALA A 245 7.67 3.04 6.26
CA ALA A 245 6.81 1.91 6.60
C ALA A 245 5.42 2.38 7.06
N ARG A 246 5.36 3.40 7.92
CA ARG A 246 4.10 4.04 8.32
C ARG A 246 3.38 4.61 7.10
N ARG A 247 4.10 5.37 6.28
CA ARG A 247 3.55 5.99 5.08
C ARG A 247 3.04 4.94 4.10
N TYR A 248 3.75 3.83 3.92
CA TYR A 248 3.30 2.69 3.13
C TYR A 248 2.01 2.12 3.70
N TYR A 249 2.02 1.71 4.99
CA TYR A 249 0.83 1.16 5.64
C TYR A 249 -0.38 2.07 5.50
N CYS A 250 -0.25 3.35 5.90
CA CYS A 250 -1.39 4.28 5.96
C CYS A 250 -2.04 4.49 4.59
N ASN A 251 -1.23 4.58 3.52
CA ASN A 251 -1.73 4.87 2.19
C ASN A 251 -2.19 3.62 1.41
N ILE A 252 -1.58 2.46 1.64
CA ILE A 252 -1.87 1.23 0.90
C ILE A 252 -2.90 0.37 1.65
N VAL A 253 -2.71 0.18 2.95
CA VAL A 253 -3.49 -0.76 3.78
C VAL A 253 -4.45 -0.04 4.73
N GLY A 254 -4.19 1.22 5.08
CA GLY A 254 -4.80 1.95 6.20
C GLY A 254 -6.33 1.97 6.25
N LYS A 255 -7.00 1.95 5.08
CA LYS A 255 -8.45 1.85 5.01
C LYS A 255 -9.01 0.59 5.66
N TYR A 256 -8.26 -0.50 5.64
CA TYR A 256 -8.70 -1.86 5.95
C TYR A 256 -8.25 -2.32 7.33
N GLY A 257 -8.19 -1.41 8.31
CA GLY A 257 -7.78 -1.71 9.68
C GLY A 257 -8.45 -2.95 10.31
N PRO A 258 -9.80 -3.09 10.26
CA PRO A 258 -10.47 -4.29 10.79
C PRO A 258 -10.02 -5.60 10.14
N GLN A 259 -9.75 -5.60 8.83
CA GLN A 259 -9.25 -6.79 8.13
C GLN A 259 -7.81 -7.12 8.54
N VAL A 260 -6.98 -6.10 8.76
CA VAL A 260 -5.63 -6.29 9.31
C VAL A 260 -5.68 -6.88 10.71
N GLN A 261 -6.56 -6.37 11.59
CA GLN A 261 -6.75 -6.93 12.93
C GLN A 261 -7.12 -8.42 12.88
N ALA A 262 -8.06 -8.81 12.00
CA ALA A 262 -8.45 -10.21 11.83
C ALA A 262 -7.27 -11.09 11.33
N VAL A 263 -6.41 -10.56 10.46
CA VAL A 263 -5.20 -11.27 10.00
C VAL A 263 -4.16 -11.38 11.11
N LEU A 264 -3.96 -10.34 11.92
CA LEU A 264 -3.06 -10.38 13.08
C LEU A 264 -3.52 -11.42 14.12
N GLU A 265 -4.83 -11.54 14.36
CA GLU A 265 -5.39 -12.58 15.23
C GLU A 265 -5.09 -13.99 14.71
N LYS A 266 -5.29 -14.25 13.42
CA LYS A 266 -4.92 -15.51 12.78
C LYS A 266 -3.41 -15.79 12.89
N ALA A 267 -2.59 -14.77 12.61
CA ALA A 267 -1.14 -14.88 12.69
C ALA A 267 -0.64 -15.23 14.10
N GLY A 268 -1.35 -14.77 15.13
CA GLY A 268 -1.06 -15.11 16.53
C GLY A 268 -1.26 -16.59 16.89
N THR A 269 -1.86 -17.39 16.02
CA THR A 269 -2.08 -18.84 16.24
C THR A 269 -0.95 -19.74 15.77
N VAL A 270 0.05 -19.20 15.05
CA VAL A 270 1.21 -19.92 14.51
C VAL A 270 2.53 -19.33 15.02
N ASP A 271 3.59 -20.14 15.03
CA ASP A 271 4.93 -19.72 15.48
C ASP A 271 5.68 -18.98 14.38
N ILE A 272 5.37 -17.69 14.22
CA ILE A 272 6.06 -16.85 13.23
C ILE A 272 7.41 -16.40 13.79
N ARG A 273 8.48 -16.77 13.09
CA ARG A 273 9.85 -16.42 13.41
C ARG A 273 10.47 -15.46 12.40
N MET A 274 9.88 -15.32 11.22
CA MET A 274 10.29 -14.36 10.20
C MET A 274 9.07 -13.81 9.45
N LEU A 275 9.15 -12.54 9.03
CA LEU A 275 8.19 -11.92 8.10
C LEU A 275 8.93 -11.57 6.81
N CYS A 276 8.42 -12.07 5.71
CA CYS A 276 8.95 -11.87 4.37
C CYS A 276 7.94 -11.09 3.51
N PRO A 277 7.92 -9.75 3.62
CA PRO A 277 6.99 -8.91 2.86
C PRO A 277 7.43 -8.75 1.40
N THR A 278 6.52 -8.28 0.56
CA THR A 278 6.79 -7.97 -0.86
C THR A 278 7.56 -6.66 -1.05
N HIS A 279 7.65 -5.82 -0.01
CA HIS A 279 8.42 -4.57 -0.02
C HIS A 279 9.23 -4.37 1.25
N GLY A 280 10.38 -3.69 1.13
CA GLY A 280 11.22 -3.31 2.27
C GLY A 280 12.00 -4.48 2.89
N PRO A 281 12.54 -4.29 4.10
CA PRO A 281 13.37 -5.29 4.78
C PRO A 281 12.61 -6.52 5.26
N VAL A 282 13.31 -7.65 5.30
CA VAL A 282 12.85 -8.91 5.92
C VAL A 282 13.03 -8.82 7.43
N TRP A 283 12.04 -9.30 8.20
CA TRP A 283 12.10 -9.34 9.66
C TRP A 283 12.43 -10.72 10.16
N ARG A 284 13.43 -10.82 11.03
CA ARG A 284 13.82 -12.07 11.74
C ARG A 284 14.07 -11.84 13.23
N GLU A 285 14.15 -10.59 13.67
CA GLU A 285 14.26 -10.16 15.04
C GLU A 285 13.25 -9.05 15.33
N ASN A 286 12.90 -8.84 16.59
CA ASN A 286 11.97 -7.79 17.04
C ASN A 286 10.58 -7.80 16.35
N LEU A 287 10.09 -9.00 15.98
CA LEU A 287 8.80 -9.15 15.31
C LEU A 287 7.65 -8.54 16.14
N GLY A 288 7.72 -8.68 17.47
CA GLY A 288 6.71 -8.10 18.38
C GLY A 288 6.57 -6.59 18.21
N TRP A 289 7.66 -5.87 17.98
CA TRP A 289 7.64 -4.43 17.81
C TRP A 289 6.92 -3.99 16.53
N ILE A 290 7.19 -4.62 15.39
CA ILE A 290 6.50 -4.26 14.13
C ILE A 290 5.03 -4.73 14.13
N ILE A 291 4.73 -5.86 14.75
CA ILE A 291 3.36 -6.35 14.93
C ILE A 291 2.57 -5.37 15.81
N GLU A 292 3.17 -4.84 16.87
CA GLU A 292 2.57 -3.80 17.72
C GLU A 292 2.28 -2.52 16.92
N LYS A 293 3.23 -2.08 16.06
CA LYS A 293 2.99 -0.94 15.16
C LYS A 293 1.82 -1.20 14.21
N TYR A 294 1.74 -2.38 13.61
CA TYR A 294 0.62 -2.76 12.76
C TYR A 294 -0.71 -2.83 13.53
N SER A 295 -0.71 -3.35 14.76
CA SER A 295 -1.88 -3.36 15.63
C SER A 295 -2.34 -1.93 15.95
N GLN A 296 -1.41 -1.04 16.26
CA GLN A 296 -1.67 0.36 16.57
C GLN A 296 -2.24 1.11 15.36
N TRP A 297 -1.63 0.96 14.17
CA TRP A 297 -2.12 1.60 12.94
C TRP A 297 -3.49 1.06 12.51
N SER A 298 -3.71 -0.24 12.61
CA SER A 298 -4.96 -0.88 12.17
C SER A 298 -6.13 -0.71 13.14
N SER A 299 -5.87 -0.42 14.41
CA SER A 299 -6.88 0.05 15.36
C SER A 299 -7.10 1.56 15.31
N TYR A 300 -6.39 2.27 14.43
CA TYR A 300 -6.40 3.73 14.32
C TYR A 300 -6.01 4.45 15.62
N THR A 301 -5.25 3.79 16.48
CA THR A 301 -4.69 4.38 17.68
C THR A 301 -3.53 5.30 17.31
N PRO A 302 -3.48 6.55 17.76
CA PRO A 302 -2.34 7.44 17.52
C PRO A 302 -1.03 6.83 18.03
N GLU A 303 0.07 7.04 17.31
CA GLU A 303 1.38 6.57 17.78
C GLU A 303 1.93 7.46 18.90
N GLU A 304 1.60 8.74 18.87
CA GLU A 304 2.17 9.76 19.74
C GLU A 304 1.12 10.77 20.19
N ASP A 305 1.23 11.24 21.43
CA ASP A 305 0.53 12.41 21.92
C ASP A 305 1.19 13.67 21.35
N ALA A 306 0.97 13.90 20.08
CA ALA A 306 1.61 14.92 19.26
C ALA A 306 0.56 15.75 18.51
N VAL A 307 0.96 16.95 18.09
CA VAL A 307 0.12 17.88 17.34
C VAL A 307 0.64 18.09 15.93
N MET A 308 -0.21 17.81 14.94
CA MET A 308 -0.01 18.15 13.55
C MET A 308 -0.80 19.43 13.23
N VAL A 309 -0.14 20.48 12.77
CA VAL A 309 -0.76 21.72 12.29
C VAL A 309 -0.69 21.73 10.78
N VAL A 310 -1.83 21.63 10.10
CA VAL A 310 -1.91 21.70 8.64
C VAL A 310 -2.55 23.00 8.22
N TYR A 311 -1.85 23.80 7.41
CA TYR A 311 -2.40 25.08 6.95
C TYR A 311 -2.49 25.17 5.43
N GLY A 312 -3.55 25.87 4.97
CA GLY A 312 -3.72 26.30 3.58
C GLY A 312 -3.81 27.83 3.53
N SER A 313 -2.79 28.47 2.94
CA SER A 313 -2.68 29.93 2.87
C SER A 313 -2.42 30.39 1.45
N VAL A 314 -2.97 31.55 1.07
CA VAL A 314 -2.75 32.16 -0.26
C VAL A 314 -1.75 33.30 -0.18
N TYR A 315 -1.91 34.21 0.79
CA TYR A 315 -1.09 35.42 0.94
C TYR A 315 -0.36 35.50 2.29
N GLY A 316 -0.23 34.38 3.02
CA GLY A 316 0.55 34.29 4.26
C GLY A 316 -0.23 34.58 5.54
N GLY A 317 -1.46 35.13 5.50
CA GLY A 317 -2.22 35.45 6.72
C GLY A 317 -2.57 34.21 7.54
N THR A 318 -3.10 33.15 6.91
CA THR A 318 -3.40 31.87 7.57
C THR A 318 -2.13 31.18 8.04
N GLU A 319 -1.06 31.21 7.25
CA GLU A 319 0.26 30.69 7.60
C GLU A 319 0.80 31.36 8.86
N SER A 320 0.73 32.71 8.93
CA SER A 320 1.17 33.46 10.10
C SER A 320 0.41 33.07 11.35
N ALA A 321 -0.93 32.97 11.27
CA ALA A 321 -1.77 32.52 12.38
C ALA A 321 -1.47 31.08 12.82
N ALA A 322 -1.31 30.16 11.87
CA ALA A 322 -0.98 28.76 12.13
C ALA A 322 0.37 28.60 12.83
N ASN A 323 1.40 29.32 12.37
CA ASN A 323 2.72 29.32 13.01
C ASN A 323 2.68 29.94 14.41
N ALA A 324 1.93 31.03 14.62
CA ALA A 324 1.75 31.63 15.94
C ALA A 324 1.06 30.63 16.89
N LEU A 325 0.01 29.97 16.45
CA LEU A 325 -0.71 28.95 17.21
C LEU A 325 0.21 27.76 17.55
N ALA A 326 0.94 27.21 16.58
CA ALA A 326 1.90 26.13 16.80
C ALA A 326 2.97 26.50 17.83
N GLY A 327 3.52 27.70 17.75
CA GLY A 327 4.47 28.22 18.72
C GLY A 327 3.88 28.39 20.13
N GLN A 328 2.60 28.73 20.24
CA GLN A 328 1.91 28.83 21.55
C GLN A 328 1.63 27.42 22.12
N ILE A 329 1.17 26.45 21.30
CA ILE A 329 0.97 25.05 21.71
C ILE A 329 2.28 24.47 22.27
N SER A 330 3.40 24.66 21.56
CA SER A 330 4.72 24.20 22.03
C SER A 330 5.13 24.86 23.36
N ARG A 331 4.93 26.15 23.51
CA ARG A 331 5.21 26.86 24.79
C ARG A 331 4.31 26.42 25.95
N SER A 332 3.13 25.86 25.64
CA SER A 332 2.21 25.30 26.64
C SER A 332 2.60 23.85 27.05
N GLY A 333 3.76 23.36 26.63
CA GLY A 333 4.35 22.10 27.09
C GLY A 333 4.14 20.90 26.19
N VAL A 334 3.63 21.08 24.96
CA VAL A 334 3.56 20.01 23.98
C VAL A 334 4.91 19.85 23.28
N ALA A 335 5.55 18.71 23.45
CA ALA A 335 6.91 18.47 22.94
C ALA A 335 6.96 18.31 21.40
N ASN A 336 5.98 17.61 20.84
CA ASN A 336 5.95 17.23 19.41
C ASN A 336 4.87 18.04 18.68
N VAL A 337 5.25 19.17 18.08
CA VAL A 337 4.39 19.99 17.22
C VAL A 337 5.04 20.09 15.84
N ALA A 338 4.34 19.61 14.80
CA ALA A 338 4.80 19.70 13.42
C ALA A 338 3.85 20.59 12.59
N VAL A 339 4.40 21.38 11.66
CA VAL A 339 3.62 22.32 10.84
C VAL A 339 3.81 22.01 9.37
N TYR A 340 2.70 21.91 8.63
CA TYR A 340 2.69 21.50 7.22
C TYR A 340 1.89 22.48 6.36
N ASP A 341 2.47 22.89 5.23
CA ASP A 341 1.75 23.58 4.15
C ASP A 341 1.08 22.52 3.26
N VAL A 342 -0.25 22.46 3.29
CA VAL A 342 -1.04 21.50 2.51
C VAL A 342 -0.87 21.67 0.99
N SER A 343 -0.34 22.82 0.54
CA SER A 343 -0.08 23.08 -0.88
C SER A 343 1.27 22.54 -1.37
N LYS A 344 2.18 22.20 -0.45
CA LYS A 344 3.56 21.79 -0.75
C LYS A 344 3.90 20.40 -0.29
N THR A 345 3.28 19.96 0.82
CA THR A 345 3.48 18.62 1.35
C THR A 345 2.59 17.64 0.61
N HIS A 346 3.15 16.55 0.11
CA HIS A 346 2.36 15.53 -0.58
C HIS A 346 1.34 14.91 0.38
N VAL A 347 0.12 14.68 -0.10
CA VAL A 347 -0.99 14.20 0.73
C VAL A 347 -0.66 12.89 1.46
N SER A 348 0.11 11.98 0.84
CA SER A 348 0.52 10.73 1.49
C SER A 348 1.39 10.91 2.74
N GLU A 349 2.17 11.98 2.81
CA GLU A 349 2.93 12.33 4.01
C GLU A 349 2.02 12.90 5.08
N LEU A 350 1.05 13.74 4.68
CA LEU A 350 0.04 14.27 5.60
C LEU A 350 -0.84 13.17 6.19
N ILE A 351 -1.21 12.15 5.40
CA ILE A 351 -1.95 10.98 5.88
C ILE A 351 -1.13 10.20 6.91
N ALA A 352 0.14 9.92 6.62
CA ALA A 352 1.03 9.22 7.56
C ALA A 352 1.18 9.98 8.89
N GLU A 353 1.32 11.31 8.83
CA GLU A 353 1.39 12.16 10.02
C GLU A 353 0.06 12.22 10.78
N ALA A 354 -1.07 12.21 10.07
CA ALA A 354 -2.38 12.14 10.69
C ALA A 354 -2.63 10.80 11.43
N PHE A 355 -2.04 9.71 10.95
CA PHE A 355 -2.05 8.43 11.67
C PHE A 355 -1.13 8.46 12.89
N ARG A 356 0.01 9.18 12.82
CA ARG A 356 0.96 9.30 13.92
C ARG A 356 0.43 10.14 15.08
N CYS A 357 -0.13 11.32 14.79
CA CYS A 357 -0.48 12.32 15.79
C CYS A 357 -1.89 12.11 16.38
N SER A 358 -2.03 12.34 17.69
CA SER A 358 -3.33 12.33 18.38
C SER A 358 -4.18 13.56 18.06
N HIS A 359 -3.56 14.71 17.77
CA HIS A 359 -4.23 16.00 17.56
C HIS A 359 -3.89 16.60 16.20
N ILE A 360 -4.90 17.12 15.51
CA ILE A 360 -4.78 17.75 14.20
C ILE A 360 -5.40 19.14 14.24
N VAL A 361 -4.59 20.18 14.05
CA VAL A 361 -5.04 21.55 13.86
C VAL A 361 -5.21 21.80 12.36
N LEU A 362 -6.42 22.16 11.94
CA LEU A 362 -6.76 22.49 10.57
C LEU A 362 -6.89 24.01 10.44
N ALA A 363 -5.99 24.61 9.67
CA ALA A 363 -5.97 26.06 9.42
C ALA A 363 -6.21 26.34 7.93
N SER A 364 -7.38 26.85 7.56
CA SER A 364 -7.73 27.05 6.13
C SER A 364 -8.28 28.43 5.85
N ILE A 365 -7.82 29.00 4.74
CA ILE A 365 -8.51 30.13 4.12
C ILE A 365 -9.83 29.69 3.50
N THR A 366 -10.83 30.56 3.57
CA THR A 366 -12.06 30.45 2.76
C THR A 366 -11.74 30.81 1.31
N TYR A 367 -11.94 29.88 0.38
CA TYR A 367 -11.65 30.06 -1.02
C TYR A 367 -12.88 29.67 -1.86
N ASN A 368 -13.35 30.58 -2.75
CA ASN A 368 -14.58 30.39 -3.52
C ASN A 368 -15.79 30.02 -2.64
N MET A 369 -15.94 30.66 -1.49
CA MET A 369 -16.96 30.36 -0.47
C MET A 369 -16.93 28.95 0.09
N GLY A 370 -15.81 28.24 -0.06
CA GLY A 370 -15.58 26.87 0.41
C GLY A 370 -14.24 26.72 1.12
N ILE A 371 -13.86 25.47 1.36
CA ILE A 371 -12.54 25.12 1.87
C ILE A 371 -11.50 25.30 0.75
N PHE A 372 -10.31 25.77 1.08
CA PHE A 372 -9.18 25.80 0.14
C PHE A 372 -8.94 24.42 -0.48
N THR A 373 -8.85 24.32 -1.81
CA THR A 373 -8.89 23.06 -2.54
C THR A 373 -7.90 22.00 -2.04
N PRO A 374 -6.59 22.31 -1.81
CA PRO A 374 -5.67 21.32 -1.25
C PRO A 374 -6.10 20.81 0.13
N MET A 375 -6.60 21.70 1.01
CA MET A 375 -7.12 21.32 2.32
C MET A 375 -8.34 20.40 2.18
N LYS A 376 -9.28 20.75 1.30
CA LYS A 376 -10.45 19.91 1.05
C LYS A 376 -10.06 18.52 0.58
N ASN A 377 -9.11 18.40 -0.33
CA ASN A 377 -8.63 17.11 -0.81
C ASN A 377 -8.00 16.29 0.34
N PHE A 378 -7.17 16.90 1.17
CA PHE A 378 -6.61 16.25 2.35
C PHE A 378 -7.69 15.70 3.30
N LEU A 379 -8.74 16.50 3.59
CA LEU A 379 -9.83 16.05 4.45
C LEU A 379 -10.62 14.88 3.87
N LEU A 380 -10.86 14.88 2.55
CA LEU A 380 -11.50 13.76 1.86
C LEU A 380 -10.62 12.50 1.85
N ASP A 381 -9.31 12.68 1.79
CA ASP A 381 -8.37 11.56 1.90
C ASP A 381 -8.31 10.99 3.33
N LEU A 382 -8.43 11.80 4.38
CA LEU A 382 -8.59 11.29 5.75
C LEU A 382 -9.83 10.38 5.85
N GLU A 383 -10.94 10.79 5.23
CA GLU A 383 -12.19 10.01 5.18
C GLU A 383 -12.00 8.72 4.35
N ALA A 384 -11.34 8.81 3.19
CA ALA A 384 -11.09 7.67 2.31
C ALA A 384 -10.20 6.60 2.96
N HIS A 385 -9.24 7.01 3.80
CA HIS A 385 -8.36 6.14 4.57
C HIS A 385 -8.95 5.71 5.93
N ASN A 386 -10.22 6.08 6.18
CA ASN A 386 -10.96 5.68 7.40
C ASN A 386 -10.27 6.12 8.70
N LEU A 387 -9.57 7.27 8.71
CA LEU A 387 -8.91 7.78 9.91
C LEU A 387 -9.93 7.92 11.05
N GLN A 388 -9.55 7.47 12.24
CA GLN A 388 -10.40 7.47 13.43
C GLN A 388 -9.65 7.98 14.66
N ASN A 389 -10.41 8.27 15.74
CA ASN A 389 -9.84 8.54 17.05
C ASN A 389 -8.85 9.71 17.07
N ARG A 390 -9.26 10.87 16.53
CA ARG A 390 -8.42 12.08 16.51
C ARG A 390 -9.15 13.28 17.10
N CYS A 391 -8.39 14.13 17.79
CA CYS A 391 -8.84 15.43 18.23
C CYS A 391 -8.54 16.51 17.18
N PHE A 392 -9.53 17.30 16.83
CA PHE A 392 -9.39 18.37 15.84
C PHE A 392 -9.56 19.74 16.47
N ALA A 393 -8.67 20.67 16.12
CA ALA A 393 -8.83 22.09 16.39
C ALA A 393 -8.91 22.87 15.07
N ILE A 394 -9.72 23.93 15.02
CA ILE A 394 -10.03 24.63 13.78
C ILE A 394 -9.63 26.10 13.87
N LEU A 395 -8.86 26.53 12.88
CA LEU A 395 -8.58 27.93 12.58
C LEU A 395 -9.05 28.23 11.16
N GLU A 396 -9.92 29.21 10.98
CA GLU A 396 -10.33 29.65 9.65
C GLU A 396 -9.86 31.07 9.36
N ASN A 397 -9.75 31.40 8.09
CA ASN A 397 -9.46 32.75 7.63
C ASN A 397 -10.36 33.14 6.46
N GLY A 398 -10.78 34.39 6.43
CA GLY A 398 -11.51 34.97 5.32
C GLY A 398 -11.62 36.48 5.46
N SER A 399 -11.45 37.22 4.35
CA SER A 399 -11.41 38.67 4.41
C SER A 399 -12.81 39.33 4.61
N TRP A 400 -13.89 38.68 4.17
CA TRP A 400 -15.26 39.23 4.24
C TRP A 400 -16.34 38.24 4.60
N SER A 401 -16.13 36.93 4.42
CA SER A 401 -17.11 35.87 4.70
C SER A 401 -16.40 34.56 4.98
N PRO A 402 -15.78 34.43 6.15
CA PRO A 402 -15.17 33.17 6.56
C PRO A 402 -16.24 32.06 6.65
N ALA A 403 -15.96 30.90 6.05
CA ALA A 403 -16.87 29.77 6.00
C ALA A 403 -16.14 28.42 6.07
N ALA A 404 -14.82 28.42 5.93
CA ALA A 404 -14.03 27.18 5.88
C ALA A 404 -14.13 26.37 7.17
N GLY A 405 -14.22 27.03 8.34
CA GLY A 405 -14.23 26.37 9.63
C GLY A 405 -15.40 25.39 9.80
N ASN A 406 -16.61 25.85 9.54
CA ASN A 406 -17.80 24.99 9.63
C ASN A 406 -17.77 23.86 8.62
N LEU A 407 -17.33 24.15 7.39
CA LEU A 407 -17.23 23.13 6.33
C LEU A 407 -16.16 22.07 6.67
N MET A 408 -15.05 22.46 7.30
CA MET A 408 -14.05 21.51 7.79
C MET A 408 -14.61 20.64 8.92
N LYS A 409 -15.30 21.23 9.90
CA LYS A 409 -16.00 20.51 10.98
C LYS A 409 -16.98 19.48 10.44
N GLU A 410 -17.72 19.83 9.39
CA GLU A 410 -18.69 18.94 8.75
C GLU A 410 -18.04 17.70 8.15
N ILE A 411 -16.86 17.84 7.53
CA ILE A 411 -16.14 16.71 6.96
C ILE A 411 -15.53 15.84 8.06
N VAL A 412 -14.71 16.43 8.94
CA VAL A 412 -14.00 15.63 9.97
C VAL A 412 -14.93 15.10 11.06
N GLY A 413 -16.09 15.71 11.26
CA GLY A 413 -17.10 15.21 12.19
C GLY A 413 -17.74 13.89 11.75
N ARG A 414 -17.54 13.45 10.49
CA ARG A 414 -17.94 12.12 10.01
C ARG A 414 -16.92 11.02 10.33
N LEU A 415 -15.71 11.40 10.71
CA LEU A 415 -14.67 10.43 11.09
C LEU A 415 -15.01 9.82 12.45
N LYS A 416 -15.03 8.49 12.53
CA LYS A 416 -15.35 7.76 13.76
C LYS A 416 -14.38 8.17 14.89
N GLY A 417 -14.91 8.41 16.09
CA GLY A 417 -14.09 8.78 17.25
C GLY A 417 -13.42 10.15 17.13
N SER A 418 -13.83 11.00 16.18
CA SER A 418 -13.35 12.38 16.11
C SER A 418 -13.97 13.25 17.22
N SER A 419 -13.17 14.13 17.79
CA SER A 419 -13.62 15.15 18.75
C SER A 419 -13.08 16.52 18.37
N PHE A 420 -13.69 17.60 18.91
CA PHE A 420 -13.23 18.97 18.66
C PHE A 420 -12.71 19.58 19.95
N VAL A 421 -11.58 20.28 19.84
CA VAL A 421 -10.92 20.94 20.96
C VAL A 421 -10.95 22.44 20.74
N GLY A 422 -11.48 23.16 21.73
CA GLY A 422 -11.62 24.61 21.69
C GLY A 422 -12.66 25.10 20.68
N ASP A 423 -12.82 26.41 20.63
CA ASP A 423 -13.70 27.09 19.68
C ASP A 423 -12.98 27.31 18.34
N VAL A 424 -13.75 27.51 17.27
CA VAL A 424 -13.19 27.93 15.98
C VAL A 424 -12.61 29.33 16.12
N VAL A 425 -11.32 29.48 15.82
CA VAL A 425 -10.69 30.79 15.73
C VAL A 425 -10.81 31.31 14.31
N THR A 426 -11.40 32.50 14.17
CA THR A 426 -11.60 33.17 12.89
C THR A 426 -10.65 34.34 12.74
N ILE A 427 -9.79 34.33 11.74
CA ILE A 427 -8.89 35.44 11.37
C ILE A 427 -9.47 36.21 10.20
N LEU A 428 -9.42 37.50 10.22
CA LEU A 428 -9.84 38.34 9.09
C LEU A 428 -8.63 38.89 8.35
N SER A 429 -8.27 38.23 7.25
CA SER A 429 -7.13 38.51 6.37
C SER A 429 -5.76 38.21 6.99
N SER A 430 -5.28 39.02 7.91
CA SER A 430 -4.02 38.82 8.62
C SER A 430 -4.28 38.87 10.12
N PRO A 431 -3.58 38.05 10.93
CA PRO A 431 -3.73 38.10 12.37
C PRO A 431 -3.23 39.45 12.92
N ASP A 432 -3.93 39.96 13.91
CA ASP A 432 -3.56 41.16 14.62
C ASP A 432 -3.60 40.98 16.15
N ALA A 433 -3.44 42.08 16.91
CA ALA A 433 -3.45 42.03 18.38
C ALA A 433 -4.82 41.61 18.96
N GLY A 434 -5.91 41.78 18.21
CA GLY A 434 -7.25 41.39 18.65
C GLY A 434 -7.45 39.85 18.58
N ASP A 435 -6.68 39.13 17.77
CA ASP A 435 -6.77 37.66 17.66
C ASP A 435 -5.96 36.94 18.76
N ALA A 436 -5.10 37.67 19.50
CA ALA A 436 -4.12 37.06 20.41
C ALA A 436 -4.78 36.27 21.55
N GLU A 437 -5.90 36.72 22.09
CA GLU A 437 -6.64 36.02 23.16
C GLU A 437 -7.24 34.69 22.63
N ALA A 438 -7.90 34.73 21.48
CA ALA A 438 -8.52 33.54 20.86
C ALA A 438 -7.46 32.49 20.48
N LEU A 439 -6.34 32.90 19.88
CA LEU A 439 -5.22 32.02 19.56
C LEU A 439 -4.62 31.38 20.82
N THR A 440 -4.46 32.17 21.90
CA THR A 440 -3.94 31.64 23.17
C THR A 440 -4.90 30.68 23.83
N ALA A 441 -6.21 30.96 23.81
CA ALA A 441 -7.24 30.06 24.33
C ALA A 441 -7.25 28.72 23.57
N LEU A 442 -7.19 28.76 22.23
CA LEU A 442 -7.14 27.55 21.39
C LEU A 442 -5.85 26.78 21.67
N ALA A 443 -4.70 27.42 21.75
CA ALA A 443 -3.42 26.77 22.07
C ALA A 443 -3.46 26.04 23.40
N GLN A 444 -4.03 26.71 24.43
CA GLN A 444 -4.15 26.14 25.77
C GLN A 444 -5.11 24.95 25.78
N ALA A 445 -6.25 25.03 25.06
CA ALA A 445 -7.20 23.94 24.93
C ALA A 445 -6.55 22.70 24.27
N VAL A 446 -5.81 22.90 23.18
CA VAL A 446 -5.07 21.81 22.50
C VAL A 446 -4.03 21.20 23.43
N ALA A 447 -3.22 22.03 24.11
CA ALA A 447 -2.18 21.54 25.00
C ALA A 447 -2.76 20.75 26.18
N THR A 448 -3.85 21.21 26.77
CA THR A 448 -4.56 20.50 27.85
C THR A 448 -5.08 19.17 27.36
N SER A 449 -5.74 19.14 26.21
CA SER A 449 -6.25 17.88 25.61
C SER A 449 -5.14 16.86 25.33
N VAL A 450 -3.97 17.31 24.83
CA VAL A 450 -2.80 16.44 24.64
C VAL A 450 -2.31 15.86 25.97
N GLN A 451 -2.23 16.69 27.02
CA GLN A 451 -1.76 16.27 28.34
C GLN A 451 -2.74 15.34 29.07
N GLU A 452 -4.02 15.42 28.74
CA GLU A 452 -5.07 14.53 29.27
C GLU A 452 -5.18 13.20 28.51
N GLY A 453 -4.33 12.97 27.49
CA GLY A 453 -4.27 11.71 26.71
C GLY A 453 -5.15 11.70 25.47
N GLY A 454 -5.55 12.84 24.95
CA GLY A 454 -6.28 12.96 23.68
C GLY A 454 -7.73 12.48 23.76
N PRO A 455 -8.30 11.98 22.64
CA PRO A 455 -9.63 11.39 22.65
C PRO A 455 -9.56 10.15 23.54
N GLY A 456 -10.11 10.26 24.76
CA GLY A 456 -10.32 9.10 25.61
C GLY A 456 -10.99 8.00 24.78
N GLU A 457 -10.73 6.73 25.08
CA GLU A 457 -11.47 5.62 24.47
C GLU A 457 -12.94 6.05 24.44
N ALA A 458 -13.43 6.35 23.22
CA ALA A 458 -14.84 6.63 23.04
C ALA A 458 -15.54 5.41 23.59
N ALA A 459 -16.29 5.56 24.71
CA ALA A 459 -17.12 4.51 25.21
C ALA A 459 -17.90 4.01 24.00
N GLU A 460 -17.61 2.80 23.54
CA GLU A 460 -18.31 2.16 22.44
C GLU A 460 -19.77 2.04 22.86
N GLU A 461 -20.58 3.04 22.57
CA GLU A 461 -21.97 2.77 22.22
C GLU A 461 -21.91 2.11 20.84
N GLU A 462 -21.51 0.83 20.82
CA GLU A 462 -21.78 -0.05 19.70
C GLU A 462 -23.30 -0.03 19.48
N ALA A 463 -23.72 0.76 18.53
CA ALA A 463 -24.90 0.38 17.79
C ALA A 463 -24.55 -1.01 17.23
N LYS A 464 -25.14 -2.07 17.79
CA LYS A 464 -24.94 -3.46 17.34
C LYS A 464 -25.42 -3.58 15.91
N VAL A 465 -24.59 -3.13 14.97
CA VAL A 465 -24.79 -3.36 13.55
C VAL A 465 -24.54 -4.85 13.33
N THR A 466 -25.58 -5.57 12.95
CA THR A 466 -25.45 -6.99 12.62
C THR A 466 -24.55 -7.12 11.39
N ARG A 467 -23.50 -7.93 11.52
CA ARG A 467 -22.53 -8.19 10.46
C ARG A 467 -22.77 -9.55 9.84
N TRP A 468 -22.62 -9.63 8.53
CA TRP A 468 -22.80 -10.84 7.74
C TRP A 468 -21.56 -11.08 6.89
N VAL A 469 -20.91 -12.20 7.06
CA VAL A 469 -19.65 -12.54 6.35
C VAL A 469 -19.95 -13.41 5.14
N CYS A 470 -19.45 -13.03 3.98
CA CYS A 470 -19.49 -13.87 2.79
C CYS A 470 -18.55 -15.06 2.94
N LYS A 471 -19.10 -16.30 2.97
CA LYS A 471 -18.32 -17.54 3.11
C LYS A 471 -17.34 -17.81 1.97
N VAL A 472 -17.43 -17.09 0.85
CA VAL A 472 -16.59 -17.31 -0.33
C VAL A 472 -15.37 -16.40 -0.34
N CYS A 473 -15.51 -15.12 0.06
CA CYS A 473 -14.43 -14.15 -0.03
C CYS A 473 -14.19 -13.33 1.24
N GLY A 474 -14.93 -13.60 2.34
CA GLY A 474 -14.76 -12.88 3.60
C GLY A 474 -15.35 -11.45 3.63
N PHE A 475 -15.97 -10.98 2.53
CA PHE A 475 -16.60 -9.65 2.52
C PHE A 475 -17.66 -9.54 3.61
N VAL A 476 -17.62 -8.45 4.38
CA VAL A 476 -18.57 -8.17 5.45
C VAL A 476 -19.66 -7.21 4.94
N TYR A 477 -20.90 -7.63 5.06
CA TYR A 477 -22.08 -6.79 4.85
C TYR A 477 -22.63 -6.35 6.21
N GLU A 478 -22.83 -5.07 6.40
CA GLU A 478 -23.38 -4.50 7.63
C GLU A 478 -24.85 -4.12 7.42
N GLY A 479 -25.74 -4.70 8.22
CA GLY A 479 -27.18 -4.46 8.17
C GLY A 479 -27.95 -5.53 8.92
N ASP A 480 -29.21 -5.27 9.28
CA ASP A 480 -30.04 -6.19 10.05
C ASP A 480 -30.22 -7.56 9.38
N THR A 481 -30.31 -7.55 8.04
CA THR A 481 -30.44 -8.75 7.19
C THR A 481 -29.79 -8.50 5.84
N VAL A 482 -29.21 -9.52 5.21
CA VAL A 482 -28.74 -9.45 3.82
C VAL A 482 -29.96 -9.49 2.89
N PRO A 483 -30.19 -8.51 2.01
CA PRO A 483 -31.30 -8.53 1.05
C PRO A 483 -31.25 -9.78 0.17
N ALA A 484 -32.40 -10.38 -0.14
CA ALA A 484 -32.46 -11.65 -0.88
C ALA A 484 -31.86 -11.56 -2.31
N ASP A 485 -31.88 -10.39 -2.90
CA ASP A 485 -31.31 -10.08 -4.22
C ASP A 485 -29.86 -9.55 -4.16
N TYR A 486 -29.30 -9.45 -2.94
CA TYR A 486 -27.94 -8.95 -2.75
C TYR A 486 -26.90 -9.87 -3.38
N LYS A 487 -25.98 -9.27 -4.08
CA LYS A 487 -24.79 -9.96 -4.60
C LYS A 487 -23.55 -9.38 -3.96
N CYS A 488 -22.66 -10.26 -3.50
CA CYS A 488 -21.38 -9.86 -2.95
C CYS A 488 -20.61 -9.00 -3.97
N PRO A 489 -20.22 -7.76 -3.63
CA PRO A 489 -19.52 -6.88 -4.56
C PRO A 489 -18.11 -7.39 -4.92
N VAL A 490 -17.56 -8.31 -4.13
CA VAL A 490 -16.22 -8.87 -4.33
C VAL A 490 -16.25 -10.11 -5.21
N CYS A 491 -17.12 -11.09 -4.91
CA CYS A 491 -17.10 -12.39 -5.61
C CYS A 491 -18.41 -12.71 -6.37
N GLY A 492 -19.40 -11.81 -6.35
CA GLY A 492 -20.65 -11.93 -7.11
C GLY A 492 -21.65 -12.97 -6.60
N VAL A 493 -21.36 -13.71 -5.51
CA VAL A 493 -22.28 -14.72 -4.97
C VAL A 493 -23.50 -14.08 -4.32
N GLY A 494 -24.62 -14.84 -4.27
CA GLY A 494 -25.88 -14.37 -3.69
C GLY A 494 -25.89 -14.34 -2.16
N ALA A 495 -26.97 -13.77 -1.61
CA ALA A 495 -27.20 -13.63 -0.17
C ALA A 495 -27.14 -14.95 0.60
N ASP A 496 -27.42 -16.10 -0.05
CA ASP A 496 -27.35 -17.45 0.51
C ASP A 496 -25.96 -17.89 0.97
N LYS A 497 -24.93 -17.15 0.57
CA LYS A 497 -23.52 -17.37 0.95
C LYS A 497 -23.06 -16.46 2.09
N PHE A 498 -23.94 -15.68 2.67
CA PHE A 498 -23.62 -14.85 3.83
C PHE A 498 -24.07 -15.55 5.13
N GLU A 499 -23.20 -15.53 6.13
CA GLU A 499 -23.46 -16.02 7.47
C GLU A 499 -23.33 -14.89 8.47
N LYS A 500 -24.22 -14.86 9.46
CA LYS A 500 -24.17 -13.85 10.51
C LYS A 500 -22.90 -14.05 11.34
N GLU A 501 -22.14 -13.00 11.52
CA GLU A 501 -20.99 -12.99 12.42
C GLU A 501 -21.49 -13.20 13.86
N ALA A 502 -20.87 -14.12 14.61
CA ALA A 502 -21.32 -14.58 15.92
C ALA A 502 -21.09 -13.54 17.04
#